data_1764b7da3f711289ac704c86505e3a5c
#
_entry.id   1764b7da3f711289ac704c86505e3a5c
#
_cell.length_a   1.000
_cell.length_b   1.000
_cell.length_c   1.000
_cell.angle_alpha   90.00
_cell.angle_beta   90.00
_cell.angle_gamma   90.00
#
_symmetry.space_group_name_H-M   'P 1'
#
loop_
_entity.id
_entity.type
_entity.pdbx_description
1 polymer ?
#
loop_
_entity_poly.entity_id
_entity_poly.type
_entity_poly.pdbx_seq_one_letter_code
_entity_poly.pdbx_strand_id
1 'polypeptide(L)'
;DGLKLLAEMREKYGLLIATEMRDATHADKVVKYADIVQVGAKAMYDHGLLTAAGQSGKPVILKRGFGSTLQELVNCADFIMSCGNDQVILCERGIRSFENNTRFTLDLCGVAWLKQHCNRPIILDPSHAMGYAYGIGDLARACTAMGIDGLLIETHPCPQCAQSDAPQQLNHQQFGEMYTSLKPIAQAIGKTLI
;
A
#
# COMPACT_ATOMS: atom_id res chain seq x y z
N ASP A 1 -18.09 14.10 -0.11
CA ASP A 1 -18.71 13.42 1.05
C ASP A 1 -17.81 12.32 1.61
N GLY A 2 -17.21 11.40 0.80
CA GLY A 2 -16.37 10.33 1.28
C GLY A 2 -15.17 10.77 2.15
N LEU A 3 -14.45 11.82 1.74
CA LEU A 3 -13.32 12.35 2.51
C LEU A 3 -13.74 12.88 3.89
N LYS A 4 -14.94 13.47 4.00
CA LYS A 4 -15.48 13.93 5.29
C LYS A 4 -15.80 12.75 6.20
N LEU A 5 -16.41 11.70 5.64
CA LEU A 5 -16.71 10.49 6.38
C LEU A 5 -15.43 9.81 6.90
N LEU A 6 -14.38 9.76 6.09
CA LEU A 6 -13.08 9.26 6.54
C LEU A 6 -12.52 10.09 7.69
N ALA A 7 -12.59 11.42 7.62
CA ALA A 7 -12.16 12.30 8.69
C ALA A 7 -12.97 12.09 9.99
N GLU A 8 -14.28 11.90 9.89
CA GLU A 8 -15.13 11.56 11.04
C GLU A 8 -14.71 10.22 11.67
N MET A 9 -14.35 9.23 10.85
CA MET A 9 -13.84 7.93 11.35
C MET A 9 -12.48 8.08 12.04
N ARG A 10 -11.58 8.93 11.51
CA ARG A 10 -10.34 9.28 12.19
C ARG A 10 -10.57 9.82 13.60
N GLU A 11 -11.44 10.82 13.73
CA GLU A 11 -11.76 11.43 15.03
C GLU A 11 -12.39 10.40 16.00
N LYS A 12 -13.25 9.54 15.46
CA LYS A 12 -13.98 8.55 16.27
C LYS A 12 -13.08 7.42 16.78
N TYR A 13 -12.15 6.96 15.96
CA TYR A 13 -11.37 5.74 16.25
C TYR A 13 -9.88 5.99 16.49
N GLY A 14 -9.39 7.22 16.30
CA GLY A 14 -7.98 7.56 16.46
C GLY A 14 -7.06 6.94 15.41
N LEU A 15 -7.60 6.58 14.23
CA LEU A 15 -6.85 5.96 13.14
C LEU A 15 -6.43 7.03 12.11
N LEU A 16 -5.23 6.89 11.55
CA LEU A 16 -4.80 7.72 10.43
C LEU A 16 -5.54 7.35 9.15
N ILE A 17 -5.78 8.34 8.32
CA ILE A 17 -6.46 8.18 7.03
C ILE A 17 -5.45 8.23 5.90
N ALA A 18 -5.32 7.11 5.17
CA ALA A 18 -4.64 7.06 3.88
C ALA A 18 -5.70 7.02 2.77
N THR A 19 -5.55 7.86 1.73
CA THR A 19 -6.46 7.83 0.58
C THR A 19 -5.74 8.10 -0.72
N GLU A 20 -6.20 7.45 -1.81
CA GLU A 20 -5.62 7.62 -3.13
C GLU A 20 -5.97 8.98 -3.72
N MET A 21 -4.95 9.72 -4.14
CA MET A 21 -5.08 10.90 -4.98
C MET A 21 -5.05 10.43 -6.44
N ARG A 22 -6.19 10.57 -7.13
CA ARG A 22 -6.35 10.07 -8.50
C ARG A 22 -6.19 11.15 -9.57
N ASP A 23 -6.18 12.41 -9.15
CA ASP A 23 -6.09 13.58 -10.02
C ASP A 23 -5.42 14.72 -9.25
N ALA A 24 -4.40 15.33 -9.85
CA ALA A 24 -3.65 16.43 -9.25
C ALA A 24 -4.55 17.65 -8.92
N THR A 25 -5.61 17.88 -9.69
CA THR A 25 -6.57 18.98 -9.44
C THR A 25 -7.37 18.80 -8.16
N HIS A 26 -7.36 17.58 -7.59
CA HIS A 26 -8.02 17.30 -6.31
C HIS A 26 -7.06 17.32 -5.12
N ALA A 27 -5.80 17.66 -5.30
CA ALA A 27 -4.76 17.61 -4.26
C ALA A 27 -5.18 18.35 -2.99
N ASP A 28 -5.61 19.61 -3.10
CA ASP A 28 -6.04 20.43 -1.95
C ASP A 28 -7.16 19.78 -1.14
N LYS A 29 -8.11 19.13 -1.83
CA LYS A 29 -9.22 18.44 -1.18
C LYS A 29 -8.75 17.19 -0.45
N VAL A 30 -7.85 16.41 -1.05
CA VAL A 30 -7.29 15.19 -0.45
C VAL A 30 -6.46 15.54 0.75
N VAL A 31 -5.51 16.46 0.62
CA VAL A 31 -4.59 16.90 1.68
C VAL A 31 -5.32 17.44 2.91
N LYS A 32 -6.47 18.10 2.70
CA LYS A 32 -7.29 18.64 3.80
C LYS A 32 -7.82 17.55 4.74
N TYR A 33 -8.11 16.35 4.25
CA TYR A 33 -8.78 15.30 5.02
C TYR A 33 -7.89 14.07 5.27
N ALA A 34 -6.92 13.81 4.40
CA ALA A 34 -6.00 12.68 4.53
C ALA A 34 -4.79 13.02 5.41
N ASP A 35 -4.31 12.02 6.14
CA ASP A 35 -3.04 12.07 6.86
C ASP A 35 -1.90 11.55 6.00
N ILE A 36 -2.22 10.63 5.08
CA ILE A 36 -1.29 10.00 4.14
C ILE A 36 -1.93 10.04 2.74
N VAL A 37 -1.17 10.48 1.74
CA VAL A 37 -1.57 10.47 0.34
C VAL A 37 -1.08 9.19 -0.32
N GLN A 38 -1.93 8.49 -1.08
CA GLN A 38 -1.50 7.35 -1.88
C GLN A 38 -1.48 7.72 -3.36
N VAL A 39 -0.41 7.35 -4.04
CA VAL A 39 -0.31 7.34 -5.51
C VAL A 39 -0.50 5.90 -5.98
N GLY A 40 -1.56 5.65 -6.74
CA GLY A 40 -1.93 4.34 -7.24
C GLY A 40 -0.94 3.80 -8.27
N ALA A 41 -0.84 2.46 -8.38
CA ALA A 41 0.09 1.80 -9.29
C ALA A 41 -0.06 2.21 -10.76
N LYS A 42 -1.28 2.50 -11.21
CA LYS A 42 -1.55 2.95 -12.59
C LYS A 42 -1.05 4.36 -12.87
N ALA A 43 -0.89 5.16 -11.82
CA ALA A 43 -0.47 6.56 -11.90
C ALA A 43 1.00 6.75 -11.47
N MET A 44 1.77 5.68 -11.32
CA MET A 44 3.17 5.77 -10.87
C MET A 44 4.03 6.69 -11.76
N TYR A 45 3.70 6.81 -13.03
CA TYR A 45 4.44 7.65 -13.99
C TYR A 45 3.77 9.01 -14.29
N ASP A 46 2.67 9.34 -13.59
CA ASP A 46 1.98 10.63 -13.78
C ASP A 46 2.75 11.74 -13.06
N HIS A 47 3.59 12.46 -13.79
CA HIS A 47 4.42 13.54 -13.27
C HIS A 47 3.60 14.65 -12.58
N GLY A 48 2.39 14.95 -13.09
CA GLY A 48 1.52 15.95 -12.47
C GLY A 48 1.06 15.51 -11.10
N LEU A 49 0.68 14.23 -10.99
CA LEU A 49 0.24 13.62 -9.72
C LEU A 49 1.41 13.48 -8.74
N LEU A 50 2.58 13.05 -9.23
CA LEU A 50 3.80 12.94 -8.39
C LEU A 50 4.22 14.31 -7.86
N THR A 51 4.15 15.36 -8.69
CA THR A 51 4.42 16.75 -8.27
C THR A 51 3.45 17.18 -7.17
N ALA A 52 2.15 16.97 -7.37
CA ALA A 52 1.13 17.32 -6.38
C ALA A 52 1.32 16.54 -5.06
N ALA A 53 1.68 15.26 -5.13
CA ALA A 53 2.01 14.45 -3.97
C ALA A 53 3.27 14.98 -3.24
N GLY A 54 4.32 15.34 -3.99
CA GLY A 54 5.53 15.94 -3.45
C GLY A 54 5.30 17.30 -2.77
N GLN A 55 4.36 18.07 -3.27
CA GLN A 55 4.01 19.39 -2.70
C GLN A 55 2.95 19.30 -1.59
N SER A 56 2.40 18.12 -1.33
CA SER A 56 1.31 17.93 -0.37
C SER A 56 1.68 18.18 1.09
N GLY A 57 2.96 18.06 1.45
CA GLY A 57 3.44 18.09 2.83
C GLY A 57 2.96 16.91 3.69
N LYS A 58 2.40 15.86 3.07
CA LYS A 58 1.91 14.65 3.73
C LYS A 58 2.79 13.45 3.35
N PRO A 59 2.95 12.44 4.23
CA PRO A 59 3.54 11.17 3.83
C PRO A 59 2.87 10.61 2.58
N VAL A 60 3.67 10.05 1.65
CA VAL A 60 3.19 9.53 0.37
C VAL A 60 3.45 8.04 0.27
N ILE A 61 2.40 7.24 0.10
CA ILE A 61 2.53 5.84 -0.32
C ILE A 61 2.58 5.81 -1.84
N LEU A 62 3.73 5.42 -2.39
CA LEU A 62 3.92 5.22 -3.82
C LEU A 62 3.81 3.73 -4.16
N LYS A 63 2.73 3.34 -4.83
CA LYS A 63 2.50 1.95 -5.27
C LYS A 63 3.23 1.67 -6.57
N ARG A 64 4.01 0.57 -6.57
CA ARG A 64 4.76 0.11 -7.76
C ARG A 64 3.80 -0.21 -8.91
N GLY A 65 4.11 0.29 -10.09
CA GLY A 65 3.44 -0.09 -11.33
C GLY A 65 3.67 -1.58 -11.63
N PHE A 66 2.63 -2.28 -12.07
CA PHE A 66 2.69 -3.73 -12.30
C PHE A 66 3.54 -4.15 -13.50
N GLY A 67 4.03 -3.21 -14.30
CA GLY A 67 4.99 -3.42 -15.39
C GLY A 67 6.28 -2.63 -15.19
N SER A 68 6.53 -2.08 -14.00
CA SER A 68 7.70 -1.25 -13.71
C SER A 68 8.85 -2.06 -13.11
N THR A 69 10.07 -1.63 -13.41
CA THR A 69 11.28 -2.07 -12.72
C THR A 69 11.36 -1.46 -11.32
N LEU A 70 12.23 -2.01 -10.47
CA LEU A 70 12.51 -1.43 -9.16
C LEU A 70 13.18 -0.06 -9.27
N GLN A 71 14.08 0.10 -10.26
CA GLN A 71 14.75 1.38 -10.49
C GLN A 71 13.77 2.48 -10.88
N GLU A 72 12.75 2.18 -11.69
CA GLU A 72 11.71 3.15 -12.02
C GLU A 72 10.87 3.54 -10.80
N LEU A 73 10.56 2.58 -9.91
CA LEU A 73 9.89 2.90 -8.65
C LEU A 73 10.74 3.86 -7.79
N VAL A 74 12.03 3.59 -7.65
CA VAL A 74 12.96 4.45 -6.91
C VAL A 74 13.07 5.82 -7.56
N ASN A 75 13.20 5.90 -8.87
CA ASN A 75 13.26 7.17 -9.61
C ASN A 75 11.99 8.01 -9.41
N CYS A 76 10.81 7.39 -9.40
CA CYS A 76 9.56 8.08 -9.11
C CYS A 76 9.50 8.59 -7.65
N ALA A 77 10.02 7.82 -6.70
CA ALA A 77 10.15 8.27 -5.31
C ALA A 77 11.12 9.47 -5.19
N ASP A 78 12.27 9.41 -5.85
CA ASP A 78 13.24 10.51 -5.91
C ASP A 78 12.65 11.75 -6.57
N PHE A 79 11.79 11.58 -7.58
CA PHE A 79 11.05 12.68 -8.19
C PHE A 79 10.10 13.36 -7.20
N ILE A 80 9.32 12.59 -6.41
CA ILE A 80 8.46 13.14 -5.35
C ILE A 80 9.32 13.94 -4.35
N MET A 81 10.48 13.42 -3.97
CA MET A 81 11.39 14.08 -3.05
C MET A 81 11.96 15.37 -3.63
N SER A 82 12.29 15.40 -4.91
CA SER A 82 12.75 16.61 -5.58
C SER A 82 11.70 17.73 -5.61
N CYS A 83 10.43 17.38 -5.46
CA CYS A 83 9.33 18.33 -5.31
C CYS A 83 9.15 18.84 -3.86
N GLY A 84 10.01 18.42 -2.91
CA GLY A 84 10.06 18.95 -1.55
C GLY A 84 9.53 18.05 -0.44
N ASN A 85 9.24 16.77 -0.73
CA ASN A 85 8.69 15.85 0.27
C ASN A 85 9.52 14.56 0.37
N ASP A 86 10.25 14.40 1.47
CA ASP A 86 11.10 13.25 1.74
C ASP A 86 10.37 12.08 2.45
N GLN A 87 9.10 12.24 2.78
CA GLN A 87 8.27 11.26 3.48
C GLN A 87 7.62 10.29 2.48
N VAL A 88 8.43 9.51 1.76
CA VAL A 88 7.94 8.54 0.76
C VAL A 88 8.05 7.12 1.28
N ILE A 89 6.95 6.38 1.20
CA ILE A 89 6.80 4.97 1.55
C ILE A 89 6.63 4.19 0.25
N LEU A 90 7.51 3.22 -0.01
CA LEU A 90 7.41 2.36 -1.19
C LEU A 90 6.42 1.22 -0.93
N CYS A 91 5.55 0.94 -1.90
CA CYS A 91 4.59 -0.15 -1.79
C CYS A 91 4.74 -1.13 -2.96
N GLU A 92 5.29 -2.33 -2.66
CA GLU A 92 5.25 -3.46 -3.59
C GLU A 92 3.86 -4.09 -3.55
N ARG A 93 3.25 -4.32 -4.73
CA ARG A 93 1.87 -4.78 -4.87
C ARG A 93 1.65 -5.85 -5.93
N GLY A 94 2.73 -6.44 -6.39
CA GLY A 94 2.72 -7.44 -7.46
C GLY A 94 3.02 -6.85 -8.84
N ILE A 95 3.74 -7.61 -9.61
CA ILE A 95 4.15 -7.32 -10.99
C ILE A 95 3.56 -8.34 -11.95
N ARG A 96 3.43 -7.96 -13.20
CA ARG A 96 3.10 -8.90 -14.28
C ARG A 96 4.23 -9.88 -14.50
N SER A 97 3.87 -11.15 -14.58
CA SER A 97 4.74 -12.23 -15.01
C SER A 97 4.01 -13.10 -16.05
N PHE A 98 4.60 -14.20 -16.43
CA PHE A 98 3.95 -15.19 -17.31
C PHE A 98 2.88 -16.02 -16.57
N GLU A 99 2.89 -16.01 -15.21
CA GLU A 99 1.88 -16.71 -14.42
C GLU A 99 0.55 -15.95 -14.43
N ASN A 100 -0.55 -16.68 -14.57
CA ASN A 100 -1.90 -16.13 -14.70
C ASN A 100 -2.93 -16.75 -13.73
N ASN A 101 -2.51 -17.66 -12.85
CA ASN A 101 -3.39 -18.22 -11.81
C ASN A 101 -3.56 -17.29 -10.62
N THR A 102 -2.70 -16.29 -10.48
CA THR A 102 -2.84 -15.19 -9.54
C THR A 102 -2.97 -13.87 -10.32
N ARG A 103 -3.49 -12.83 -9.68
CA ARG A 103 -3.65 -11.53 -10.34
C ARG A 103 -2.31 -10.93 -10.77
N PHE A 104 -1.31 -11.01 -9.89
CA PHE A 104 0.08 -10.59 -10.12
C PHE A 104 1.02 -11.45 -9.28
N THR A 105 2.32 -11.38 -9.56
CA THR A 105 3.35 -12.02 -8.75
C THR A 105 3.91 -11.02 -7.74
N LEU A 106 3.78 -11.30 -6.44
CA LEU A 106 4.40 -10.47 -5.40
C LEU A 106 5.92 -10.65 -5.44
N ASP A 107 6.65 -9.57 -5.73
CA ASP A 107 8.11 -9.61 -5.95
C ASP A 107 8.89 -9.48 -4.64
N LEU A 108 8.95 -10.56 -3.87
CA LEU A 108 9.70 -10.59 -2.61
C LEU A 108 11.22 -10.46 -2.82
N CYS A 109 11.74 -10.95 -3.95
CA CYS A 109 13.16 -10.76 -4.31
C CYS A 109 13.46 -9.27 -4.52
N GLY A 110 12.56 -8.58 -5.23
CA GLY A 110 12.65 -7.14 -5.41
C GLY A 110 12.56 -6.35 -4.11
N VAL A 111 11.74 -6.80 -3.17
CA VAL A 111 11.67 -6.20 -1.82
C VAL A 111 13.01 -6.36 -1.07
N ALA A 112 13.65 -7.54 -1.15
CA ALA A 112 14.97 -7.74 -0.56
C ALA A 112 16.02 -6.80 -1.17
N TRP A 113 15.95 -6.57 -2.49
CA TRP A 113 16.80 -5.59 -3.18
C TRP A 113 16.52 -4.16 -2.70
N LEU A 114 15.26 -3.74 -2.60
CA LEU A 114 14.88 -2.41 -2.10
C LEU A 114 15.41 -2.18 -0.68
N LYS A 115 15.28 -3.15 0.23
CA LYS A 115 15.80 -3.06 1.61
C LYS A 115 17.31 -2.84 1.66
N GLN A 116 18.07 -3.32 0.68
CA GLN A 116 19.51 -3.17 0.61
C GLN A 116 19.93 -1.84 -0.03
N HIS A 117 19.13 -1.30 -0.96
CA HIS A 117 19.52 -0.18 -1.81
C HIS A 117 18.75 1.12 -1.53
N CYS A 118 17.68 1.05 -0.72
CA CYS A 118 16.86 2.19 -0.36
C CYS A 118 16.73 2.32 1.15
N ASN A 119 16.74 3.53 1.65
CA ASN A 119 16.51 3.87 3.06
C ASN A 119 15.05 4.31 3.33
N ARG A 120 14.12 3.94 2.47
CA ARG A 120 12.71 4.30 2.59
C ARG A 120 11.93 3.19 3.28
N PRO A 121 10.87 3.52 4.04
CA PRO A 121 9.94 2.51 4.52
C PRO A 121 9.33 1.72 3.35
N ILE A 122 9.17 0.42 3.53
CA ILE A 122 8.62 -0.48 2.51
C ILE A 122 7.43 -1.21 3.09
N ILE A 123 6.29 -1.06 2.43
CA ILE A 123 5.07 -1.82 2.73
C ILE A 123 4.72 -2.73 1.56
N LEU A 124 3.99 -3.80 1.84
CA LEU A 124 3.55 -4.76 0.83
C LEU A 124 2.03 -4.87 0.79
N ASP A 125 1.52 -5.07 -0.41
CA ASP A 125 0.10 -5.23 -0.69
C ASP A 125 -0.17 -6.62 -1.28
N PRO A 126 -0.33 -7.64 -0.44
CA PRO A 126 -0.62 -8.99 -0.89
C PRO A 126 -2.03 -9.14 -1.47
N SER A 127 -2.97 -8.27 -1.11
CA SER A 127 -4.34 -8.30 -1.63
C SER A 127 -4.37 -8.10 -3.14
N HIS A 128 -3.70 -7.05 -3.62
CA HIS A 128 -3.64 -6.77 -5.05
C HIS A 128 -2.70 -7.70 -5.82
N ALA A 129 -1.70 -8.29 -5.14
CA ALA A 129 -0.83 -9.28 -5.77
C ALA A 129 -1.56 -10.59 -5.98
N MET A 130 -2.15 -11.15 -4.95
CA MET A 130 -2.86 -12.44 -5.02
C MET A 130 -4.13 -12.36 -5.86
N GLY A 131 -4.98 -11.37 -5.61
CA GLY A 131 -6.26 -11.20 -6.26
C GLY A 131 -7.37 -12.12 -5.73
N TYR A 132 -7.07 -12.96 -4.75
CA TYR A 132 -8.00 -13.91 -4.13
C TYR A 132 -7.80 -14.00 -2.63
N ALA A 133 -8.88 -13.95 -1.85
CA ALA A 133 -8.87 -13.93 -0.40
C ALA A 133 -8.11 -15.12 0.24
N TYR A 134 -8.18 -16.32 -0.38
CA TYR A 134 -7.61 -17.55 0.17
C TYR A 134 -6.09 -17.51 0.36
N GLY A 135 -5.35 -16.75 -0.42
CA GLY A 135 -3.87 -16.70 -0.36
C GLY A 135 -3.32 -15.51 0.43
N ILE A 136 -4.17 -14.56 0.83
CA ILE A 136 -3.71 -13.31 1.46
C ILE A 136 -3.05 -13.57 2.81
N GLY A 137 -3.61 -14.46 3.63
CA GLY A 137 -3.06 -14.79 4.93
C GLY A 137 -1.65 -15.40 4.85
N ASP A 138 -1.40 -16.28 3.87
CA ASP A 138 -0.07 -16.88 3.66
C ASP A 138 0.95 -15.82 3.21
N LEU A 139 0.57 -14.99 2.24
CA LEU A 139 1.42 -13.91 1.77
C LEU A 139 1.68 -12.86 2.87
N ALA A 140 0.67 -12.50 3.66
CA ALA A 140 0.84 -11.55 4.76
C ALA A 140 1.87 -12.05 5.80
N ARG A 141 1.84 -13.36 6.14
CA ARG A 141 2.84 -13.98 7.02
C ARG A 141 4.24 -13.96 6.40
N ALA A 142 4.37 -14.31 5.13
CA ALA A 142 5.65 -14.26 4.42
C ALA A 142 6.21 -12.82 4.36
N CYS A 143 5.37 -11.85 4.04
CA CYS A 143 5.73 -10.43 4.04
C CYS A 143 6.21 -9.96 5.42
N THR A 144 5.47 -10.33 6.48
CA THR A 144 5.86 -9.99 7.84
C THR A 144 7.23 -10.58 8.20
N ALA A 145 7.48 -11.85 7.85
CA ALA A 145 8.76 -12.51 8.10
C ALA A 145 9.95 -11.86 7.38
N MET A 146 9.72 -11.17 6.26
CA MET A 146 10.75 -10.35 5.59
C MET A 146 11.17 -9.10 6.37
N GLY A 147 10.46 -8.75 7.45
CA GLY A 147 10.77 -7.57 8.25
C GLY A 147 10.51 -6.25 7.53
N ILE A 148 9.41 -6.17 6.80
CA ILE A 148 8.89 -4.94 6.18
C ILE A 148 8.29 -4.00 7.21
N ASP A 149 7.92 -2.80 6.77
CA ASP A 149 7.43 -1.74 7.68
C ASP A 149 5.90 -1.69 7.76
N GLY A 150 5.18 -2.40 6.88
CA GLY A 150 3.72 -2.48 6.95
C GLY A 150 3.10 -3.35 5.86
N LEU A 151 1.82 -3.61 6.02
CA LEU A 151 0.98 -4.33 5.06
C LEU A 151 -0.20 -3.46 4.66
N LEU A 152 -0.62 -3.57 3.41
CA LEU A 152 -1.86 -3.01 2.90
C LEU A 152 -2.79 -4.17 2.57
N ILE A 153 -3.89 -4.30 3.31
CA ILE A 153 -4.83 -5.41 3.22
C ILE A 153 -6.23 -4.87 2.93
N GLU A 154 -6.87 -5.41 1.93
CA GLU A 154 -8.25 -5.06 1.62
C GLU A 154 -9.23 -5.88 2.44
N THR A 155 -10.22 -5.20 3.02
CA THR A 155 -11.26 -5.82 3.83
C THR A 155 -12.62 -5.18 3.57
N HIS A 156 -13.68 -5.97 3.63
CA HIS A 156 -15.05 -5.52 3.44
C HIS A 156 -16.02 -6.32 4.33
N PRO A 157 -17.03 -5.70 4.96
CA PRO A 157 -18.00 -6.42 5.81
C PRO A 157 -18.78 -7.51 5.04
N CYS A 158 -18.99 -7.31 3.74
CA CYS A 158 -19.63 -8.25 2.83
C CYS A 158 -18.82 -8.34 1.52
N PRO A 159 -17.74 -9.14 1.45
CA PRO A 159 -16.86 -9.19 0.28
C PRO A 159 -17.58 -9.34 -1.06
N GLN A 160 -18.63 -10.17 -1.10
CA GLN A 160 -19.42 -10.39 -2.31
C GLN A 160 -20.19 -9.14 -2.79
N CYS A 161 -20.40 -8.18 -1.88
CA CYS A 161 -21.11 -6.91 -2.14
C CYS A 161 -20.15 -5.78 -2.50
N ALA A 162 -18.82 -6.01 -2.49
CA ALA A 162 -17.84 -4.98 -2.81
C ALA A 162 -17.98 -4.54 -4.26
N GLN A 163 -17.94 -3.23 -4.49
CA GLN A 163 -18.09 -2.65 -5.83
C GLN A 163 -16.85 -2.89 -6.72
N SER A 164 -15.70 -3.15 -6.11
CA SER A 164 -14.45 -3.48 -6.79
C SER A 164 -13.68 -4.54 -6.02
N ASP A 165 -12.87 -5.29 -6.72
CA ASP A 165 -11.89 -6.24 -6.16
C ASP A 165 -12.48 -7.27 -5.16
N ALA A 166 -13.77 -7.60 -5.30
CA ALA A 166 -14.52 -8.50 -4.42
C ALA A 166 -13.79 -9.84 -4.12
N PRO A 167 -13.15 -10.53 -5.09
CA PRO A 167 -12.49 -11.80 -4.83
C PRO A 167 -11.32 -11.74 -3.84
N GLN A 168 -10.69 -10.58 -3.68
CA GLN A 168 -9.52 -10.39 -2.81
C GLN A 168 -9.85 -9.76 -1.45
N GLN A 169 -11.10 -9.36 -1.23
CA GLN A 169 -11.53 -8.76 0.03
C GLN A 169 -11.59 -9.82 1.14
N LEU A 170 -10.96 -9.56 2.28
CA LEU A 170 -11.20 -10.33 3.49
C LEU A 170 -12.44 -9.80 4.20
N ASN A 171 -13.23 -10.69 4.82
CA ASN A 171 -14.20 -10.24 5.81
C ASN A 171 -13.52 -9.92 7.14
N HIS A 172 -14.25 -9.33 8.10
CA HIS A 172 -13.69 -8.89 9.38
C HIS A 172 -13.12 -10.05 10.20
N GLN A 173 -13.74 -11.23 10.16
CA GLN A 173 -13.24 -12.42 10.86
C GLN A 173 -11.92 -12.88 10.26
N GLN A 174 -11.86 -13.06 8.94
CA GLN A 174 -10.64 -13.46 8.23
C GLN A 174 -9.49 -12.46 8.46
N PHE A 175 -9.80 -11.15 8.48
CA PHE A 175 -8.80 -10.12 8.80
C PHE A 175 -8.29 -10.29 10.24
N GLY A 176 -9.16 -10.49 11.21
CA GLY A 176 -8.79 -10.69 12.61
C GLY A 176 -7.93 -11.95 12.84
N GLU A 177 -8.28 -13.05 12.18
CA GLU A 177 -7.51 -14.30 12.22
C GLU A 177 -6.12 -14.12 11.59
N MET A 178 -6.06 -13.49 10.40
CA MET A 178 -4.80 -13.16 9.75
C MET A 178 -3.95 -12.25 10.66
N TYR A 179 -4.49 -11.13 11.13
CA TYR A 179 -3.78 -10.18 11.99
C TYR A 179 -3.20 -10.87 13.24
N THR A 180 -3.98 -11.73 13.88
CA THR A 180 -3.53 -12.49 15.05
C THR A 180 -2.36 -13.42 14.70
N SER A 181 -2.39 -14.04 13.52
CA SER A 181 -1.34 -14.95 13.05
C SER A 181 -0.01 -14.24 12.75
N LEU A 182 -0.01 -12.93 12.53
CA LEU A 182 1.21 -12.15 12.27
C LEU A 182 2.00 -11.85 13.54
N LYS A 183 1.35 -11.76 14.70
CA LYS A 183 1.99 -11.35 15.96
C LYS A 183 3.23 -12.18 16.33
N PRO A 184 3.17 -13.53 16.36
CA PRO A 184 4.34 -14.34 16.70
C PRO A 184 5.46 -14.20 15.67
N ILE A 185 5.14 -13.96 14.39
CA ILE A 185 6.14 -13.77 13.33
C ILE A 185 6.84 -12.43 13.51
N ALA A 186 6.09 -11.36 13.72
CA ALA A 186 6.65 -10.04 13.99
C ALA A 186 7.57 -10.07 15.23
N GLN A 187 7.13 -10.72 16.31
CA GLN A 187 7.93 -10.89 17.52
C GLN A 187 9.23 -11.66 17.25
N ALA A 188 9.17 -12.74 16.45
CA ALA A 188 10.34 -13.55 16.11
C ALA A 188 11.44 -12.78 15.36
N ILE A 189 11.06 -11.73 14.65
CA ILE A 189 12.00 -10.84 13.93
C ILE A 189 12.30 -9.52 14.68
N GLY A 190 11.90 -9.41 15.95
CA GLY A 190 12.14 -8.22 16.78
C GLY A 190 11.28 -7.01 16.43
N LYS A 191 10.16 -7.19 15.74
CA LYS A 191 9.20 -6.13 15.42
C LYS A 191 7.92 -6.26 16.26
N THR A 192 7.25 -5.13 16.47
CA THR A 192 5.93 -5.09 17.11
C THR A 192 4.88 -4.78 16.06
N LEU A 193 3.80 -5.56 16.06
CA LEU A 193 2.61 -5.28 15.27
C LEU A 193 1.69 -4.35 16.07
N ILE A 194 1.37 -3.19 15.51
CA ILE A 194 0.49 -2.16 16.08
C ILE A 194 -0.87 -2.15 15.40
#